data_dc56814717ebfe5cca74e076a37d30c6
#
_entry.id   dc56814717ebfe5cca74e076a37d30c6
#
_cell.length_a   1.000
_cell.length_b   1.000
_cell.length_c   1.000
_cell.angle_alpha   90.00
_cell.angle_beta   90.00
_cell.angle_gamma   90.00
#
_symmetry.space_group_name_H-M   'P 1'
#
loop_
_entity.id
_entity.type
_entity.pdbx_description
1 polymer ?
#
loop_
_entity_poly.entity_id
_entity_poly.type
_entity_poly.pdbx_seq_one_letter_code
_entity_poly.pdbx_strand_id
1 'polypeptide(L)'
;MIEPSRPNPNLGPRAVALLALAIVVGVVAFGAFRKDSSQVSTGGVTSGGASTTPASDVEVTPSDGVPAAAGTGPATTLPAAPLPEAPKPLPAGGLFDNARPPQFVVLSFDGAADDKMLNRWMAAAKDAPAHVSLFLSGVYLLGDEHKTGYQGPKRSPGESEIKFAPNGARPLAEFLQETVSGLRKAQLDGHELANHFGGHWCGPNGVTKWLARDWAAEMDQFDNLVTNLDQLNKLSTPIGSPFLNKPIGTRTPCLEGNLDELVRVADARGYRYDASSTRQLNQWPTEKGGVWRFGFPGIPFPEFGDQPAMKRPLLAVDFSLRENLDPKYDAGDAQAKVISDRVYSAFIAAFEQTYNGNRAPFEAANHFVTFTHDAYNQAVARFMLDVCRRPEVYCVNYRELVDWLDMHKANLAKFQAGTFPKPTG
;
A
#
# COMPACT_ATOMS: atom_id res chain seq x y z
N MET A 1 20.12 -62.48 -5.24
CA MET A 1 20.89 -61.96 -6.38
C MET A 1 19.89 -61.63 -7.48
N ILE A 2 19.54 -60.38 -7.65
CA ILE A 2 18.70 -59.88 -8.74
C ILE A 2 19.49 -58.71 -9.33
N GLU A 3 19.87 -58.82 -10.60
CA GLU A 3 20.66 -57.85 -11.35
C GLU A 3 19.84 -56.59 -11.67
N PRO A 4 20.44 -55.38 -11.74
CA PRO A 4 19.78 -54.17 -12.17
C PRO A 4 19.75 -54.08 -13.71
N SER A 5 18.58 -53.81 -14.26
CA SER A 5 18.33 -53.61 -15.69
C SER A 5 18.99 -52.31 -16.21
N ARG A 6 19.60 -52.40 -17.40
CA ARG A 6 20.29 -51.32 -18.14
C ARG A 6 19.29 -50.32 -18.73
N PRO A 7 19.65 -49.05 -18.85
CA PRO A 7 18.80 -48.03 -19.47
C PRO A 7 18.82 -48.09 -21.02
N ASN A 8 17.69 -47.76 -21.61
CA ASN A 8 17.42 -47.77 -23.05
C ASN A 8 18.10 -46.58 -23.77
N PRO A 9 18.84 -46.72 -24.87
CA PRO A 9 19.66 -45.68 -25.49
C PRO A 9 18.99 -44.93 -26.65
N ASN A 10 17.67 -44.64 -26.61
CA ASN A 10 16.98 -43.90 -27.70
C ASN A 10 16.11 -42.74 -27.20
N LEU A 11 16.75 -41.71 -26.64
CA LEU A 11 16.17 -40.40 -26.52
C LEU A 11 17.20 -39.35 -26.97
N GLY A 12 16.99 -38.80 -28.14
CA GLY A 12 17.84 -37.81 -28.75
C GLY A 12 17.82 -36.45 -28.01
N PRO A 13 18.82 -35.58 -28.22
CA PRO A 13 19.11 -34.38 -27.40
C PRO A 13 18.26 -33.15 -27.73
N ARG A 14 16.93 -33.27 -27.80
CA ARG A 14 16.03 -32.17 -28.11
C ARG A 14 14.96 -31.85 -27.06
N ALA A 15 14.91 -32.53 -25.95
CA ALA A 15 13.90 -32.37 -24.90
C ALA A 15 14.39 -31.68 -23.62
N VAL A 16 15.65 -31.23 -23.53
CA VAL A 16 16.23 -30.62 -22.32
C VAL A 16 16.35 -29.07 -22.42
N ALA A 17 16.08 -28.49 -23.58
CA ALA A 17 16.29 -27.04 -23.81
C ALA A 17 15.06 -26.16 -23.55
N LEU A 18 13.92 -26.66 -23.10
CA LEU A 18 12.68 -25.88 -22.92
C LEU A 18 12.22 -25.70 -21.45
N LEU A 19 12.97 -26.22 -20.48
CA LEU A 19 12.63 -26.04 -19.06
C LEU A 19 13.56 -25.09 -18.30
N ALA A 20 14.62 -24.59 -18.94
CA ALA A 20 15.58 -23.67 -18.33
C ALA A 20 15.36 -22.18 -18.67
N LEU A 21 14.33 -21.84 -19.47
CA LEU A 21 14.11 -20.46 -19.94
C LEU A 21 12.97 -19.73 -19.22
N ALA A 22 12.32 -20.35 -18.24
CA ALA A 22 11.22 -19.75 -17.49
C ALA A 22 11.64 -19.17 -16.11
N ILE A 23 12.90 -19.30 -15.70
CA ILE A 23 13.36 -18.85 -14.37
C ILE A 23 14.30 -17.63 -14.45
N VAL A 24 14.76 -17.22 -15.64
CA VAL A 24 15.75 -16.12 -15.78
C VAL A 24 15.11 -14.75 -16.06
N VAL A 25 13.80 -14.63 -16.29
CA VAL A 25 13.14 -13.34 -16.63
C VAL A 25 12.60 -12.59 -15.40
N GLY A 26 12.65 -13.19 -14.21
CA GLY A 26 12.17 -12.55 -12.96
C GLY A 26 13.18 -11.69 -12.21
N VAL A 27 14.47 -11.71 -12.57
CA VAL A 27 15.53 -11.14 -11.70
C VAL A 27 16.15 -9.83 -12.22
N VAL A 28 15.83 -9.38 -13.44
CA VAL A 28 16.54 -8.23 -14.05
C VAL A 28 15.83 -6.89 -13.85
N ALA A 29 14.61 -6.84 -13.28
CA ALA A 29 13.85 -5.59 -13.13
C ALA A 29 14.06 -4.85 -11.79
N PHE A 30 14.73 -5.44 -10.79
CA PHE A 30 14.91 -4.83 -9.46
C PHE A 30 16.33 -4.33 -9.15
N GLY A 31 17.25 -4.40 -10.10
CA GLY A 31 18.64 -3.96 -9.91
C GLY A 31 18.89 -2.45 -9.95
N ALA A 32 17.90 -1.61 -10.29
CA ALA A 32 18.10 -0.18 -10.53
C ALA A 32 17.83 0.73 -9.30
N PHE A 33 17.41 0.19 -8.18
CA PHE A 33 17.06 0.97 -6.97
C PHE A 33 18.24 1.59 -6.20
N ARG A 34 19.47 1.53 -6.72
CA ARG A 34 20.65 1.87 -5.92
C ARG A 34 21.36 3.17 -6.29
N LYS A 35 20.73 4.18 -6.87
CA LYS A 35 21.52 5.37 -7.26
C LYS A 35 20.96 6.76 -7.00
N ASP A 36 19.96 7.00 -6.17
CA ASP A 36 19.58 8.41 -5.92
C ASP A 36 19.02 8.73 -4.52
N SER A 37 19.64 8.23 -3.45
CA SER A 37 19.37 8.76 -2.10
C SER A 37 20.55 9.48 -1.44
N SER A 38 21.48 10.04 -2.23
CA SER A 38 22.54 10.89 -1.67
C SER A 38 23.05 11.90 -2.70
N GLN A 39 22.40 13.04 -2.79
CA GLN A 39 23.02 14.33 -3.15
C GLN A 39 22.05 15.47 -2.76
N VAL A 40 22.06 15.87 -1.50
CA VAL A 40 21.84 17.28 -1.18
C VAL A 40 23.19 17.89 -0.92
N SER A 41 23.67 18.61 -1.89
CA SER A 41 24.89 19.39 -1.88
C SER A 41 24.80 20.47 -0.79
N THR A 42 25.66 20.40 0.21
CA THR A 42 25.96 21.51 1.10
C THR A 42 26.86 22.48 0.37
N GLY A 43 26.27 23.53 -0.18
CA GLY A 43 27.01 24.69 -0.65
C GLY A 43 27.47 25.54 0.54
N GLY A 44 28.76 25.54 0.81
CA GLY A 44 29.38 26.42 1.78
C GLY A 44 29.25 27.89 1.35
N VAL A 45 28.82 28.74 2.26
CA VAL A 45 28.96 30.20 2.14
C VAL A 45 29.96 30.69 3.16
N THR A 46 31.01 31.25 2.62
CA THR A 46 32.06 31.96 3.34
C THR A 46 31.55 33.28 3.93
N SER A 47 32.04 33.57 5.13
CA SER A 47 31.84 34.76 5.90
C SER A 47 32.28 36.06 5.20
N GLY A 48 31.51 37.12 5.38
CA GLY A 48 31.95 38.49 5.03
C GLY A 48 31.03 39.60 5.51
N GLY A 49 31.40 40.27 6.57
CA GLY A 49 31.21 41.74 6.75
C GLY A 49 29.90 42.25 7.36
N ALA A 50 30.01 42.65 8.59
CA ALA A 50 29.07 43.48 9.34
C ALA A 50 28.86 44.86 8.68
N SER A 51 27.64 45.38 8.70
CA SER A 51 27.36 46.82 8.80
C SER A 51 26.00 47.06 9.48
N THR A 52 26.06 47.79 10.54
CA THR A 52 24.98 48.33 11.37
C THR A 52 24.41 49.62 10.80
N THR A 53 23.09 49.78 10.78
CA THR A 53 22.40 51.07 11.10
C THR A 53 20.87 50.89 11.17
N PRO A 54 20.10 51.79 11.81
CA PRO A 54 19.10 51.40 12.77
C PRO A 54 17.63 51.61 12.30
N ALA A 55 16.74 51.17 13.17
CA ALA A 55 15.31 51.20 13.08
C ALA A 55 14.70 52.57 12.73
N SER A 56 13.64 52.58 11.99
CA SER A 56 12.68 53.67 11.94
C SER A 56 11.27 53.09 12.16
N ASP A 57 10.67 53.52 13.26
CA ASP A 57 9.28 53.27 13.61
C ASP A 57 8.36 53.92 12.56
N VAL A 58 7.41 53.14 12.07
CA VAL A 58 6.26 53.69 11.33
C VAL A 58 4.99 53.31 12.09
N GLU A 59 4.44 54.33 12.71
CA GLU A 59 3.17 54.37 13.37
C GLU A 59 2.05 54.24 12.30
N VAL A 60 1.16 53.26 12.45
CA VAL A 60 -0.02 53.09 11.58
C VAL A 60 -1.25 53.51 12.36
N THR A 61 -1.78 54.68 12.00
CA THR A 61 -3.07 55.17 12.44
C THR A 61 -4.22 54.41 11.77
N PRO A 62 -5.37 54.19 12.46
CA PRO A 62 -6.52 53.56 11.84
C PRO A 62 -7.33 54.57 11.01
N SER A 63 -7.67 54.18 9.80
CA SER A 63 -8.59 54.93 8.92
C SER A 63 -9.98 54.35 9.01
N ASP A 64 -10.92 55.23 9.35
CA ASP A 64 -12.35 54.99 9.44
C ASP A 64 -13.01 54.78 8.07
N GLY A 65 -14.07 53.94 8.05
CA GLY A 65 -15.26 54.18 7.26
C GLY A 65 -15.34 53.49 5.88
N VAL A 66 -15.98 52.32 5.83
CA VAL A 66 -16.68 51.86 4.62
C VAL A 66 -18.15 51.58 4.99
N PRO A 67 -19.11 52.13 4.25
CA PRO A 67 -20.55 52.06 4.58
C PRO A 67 -21.12 50.65 4.26
N ALA A 68 -21.98 50.18 5.15
CA ALA A 68 -22.76 48.96 5.00
C ALA A 68 -23.77 49.12 3.84
N ALA A 69 -23.62 48.27 2.81
CA ALA A 69 -24.65 48.06 1.80
C ALA A 69 -25.57 46.93 2.28
N ALA A 70 -26.77 47.27 2.70
CA ALA A 70 -27.85 46.34 2.95
C ALA A 70 -28.38 45.78 1.64
N GLY A 71 -28.09 44.52 1.39
CA GLY A 71 -28.63 43.68 0.30
C GLY A 71 -29.34 42.49 0.90
N THR A 72 -30.62 42.63 1.24
CA THR A 72 -31.51 41.50 1.58
C THR A 72 -31.95 40.79 0.30
N GLY A 73 -31.14 39.85 -0.18
CA GLY A 73 -31.58 38.83 -1.13
C GLY A 73 -31.82 37.51 -0.37
N PRO A 74 -32.81 36.70 -0.75
CA PRO A 74 -33.03 35.42 -0.09
C PRO A 74 -31.78 34.52 -0.26
N ALA A 75 -31.22 34.11 0.87
CA ALA A 75 -30.11 33.13 0.87
C ALA A 75 -30.61 31.84 0.21
N THR A 76 -30.17 31.61 -1.01
CA THR A 76 -30.34 30.30 -1.66
C THR A 76 -29.47 29.33 -0.88
N THR A 77 -30.08 28.59 0.04
CA THR A 77 -29.43 27.45 0.71
C THR A 77 -29.11 26.42 -0.37
N LEU A 78 -27.84 26.31 -0.71
CA LEU A 78 -27.36 25.15 -1.48
C LEU A 78 -27.85 23.90 -0.74
N PRO A 79 -28.42 22.89 -1.43
CA PRO A 79 -28.79 21.65 -0.80
C PRO A 79 -27.54 21.10 -0.09
N ALA A 80 -27.69 20.73 1.18
CA ALA A 80 -26.62 20.08 1.93
C ALA A 80 -26.14 18.89 1.13
N ALA A 81 -24.81 18.79 0.91
CA ALA A 81 -24.24 17.62 0.29
C ALA A 81 -24.72 16.37 1.04
N PRO A 82 -25.16 15.31 0.36
CA PRO A 82 -25.58 14.08 1.03
C PRO A 82 -24.45 13.63 1.95
N LEU A 83 -24.83 13.22 3.18
CA LEU A 83 -23.87 12.62 4.12
C LEU A 83 -23.20 11.43 3.44
N PRO A 84 -21.86 11.22 3.65
CA PRO A 84 -21.18 10.08 3.10
C PRO A 84 -21.89 8.78 3.52
N GLU A 85 -22.14 7.91 2.55
CA GLU A 85 -22.75 6.60 2.80
C GLU A 85 -21.81 5.76 3.66
N ALA A 86 -22.34 5.12 4.69
CA ALA A 86 -21.63 4.09 5.44
C ALA A 86 -21.28 2.91 4.50
N PRO A 87 -20.21 2.14 4.77
CA PRO A 87 -19.91 0.94 4.01
C PRO A 87 -21.14 0.04 3.90
N LYS A 88 -21.41 -0.47 2.71
CA LYS A 88 -22.59 -1.31 2.46
C LYS A 88 -22.47 -2.60 3.25
N PRO A 89 -23.54 -3.05 3.97
CA PRO A 89 -23.52 -4.38 4.58
C PRO A 89 -23.45 -5.45 3.48
N LEU A 90 -22.65 -6.48 3.72
CA LEU A 90 -22.63 -7.66 2.86
C LEU A 90 -24.03 -8.30 2.79
N PRO A 91 -24.38 -8.95 1.67
CA PRO A 91 -25.66 -9.68 1.55
C PRO A 91 -25.74 -10.79 2.62
N ALA A 92 -26.95 -11.18 3.00
CA ALA A 92 -27.18 -12.26 3.94
C ALA A 92 -26.46 -13.53 3.48
N GLY A 93 -25.65 -14.15 4.36
CA GLY A 93 -24.80 -15.29 4.01
C GLY A 93 -23.61 -14.95 3.11
N GLY A 94 -23.32 -13.67 2.84
CA GLY A 94 -22.14 -13.22 2.12
C GLY A 94 -22.14 -13.47 0.61
N LEU A 95 -23.23 -13.98 0.04
CA LEU A 95 -23.37 -14.30 -1.39
C LEU A 95 -24.66 -13.68 -1.93
N PHE A 96 -24.67 -13.34 -3.22
CA PHE A 96 -25.87 -12.97 -3.96
C PHE A 96 -26.64 -14.20 -4.45
N ASP A 97 -27.81 -13.97 -5.00
CA ASP A 97 -28.60 -15.00 -5.65
C ASP A 97 -27.77 -15.86 -6.59
N ASN A 98 -28.05 -17.16 -6.64
CA ASN A 98 -27.28 -18.16 -7.39
C ASN A 98 -25.82 -18.35 -6.91
N ALA A 99 -25.53 -18.05 -5.65
CA ALA A 99 -24.22 -18.21 -5.02
C ALA A 99 -23.09 -17.39 -5.69
N ARG A 100 -23.44 -16.25 -6.31
CA ARG A 100 -22.45 -15.33 -6.90
C ARG A 100 -21.75 -14.54 -5.79
N PRO A 101 -20.41 -14.48 -5.79
CA PRO A 101 -19.68 -13.69 -4.80
C PRO A 101 -19.81 -12.18 -5.06
N PRO A 102 -19.68 -11.34 -4.02
CA PRO A 102 -19.45 -9.91 -4.18
C PRO A 102 -18.21 -9.63 -5.04
N GLN A 103 -18.18 -8.50 -5.71
CA GLN A 103 -16.93 -7.98 -6.26
C GLN A 103 -16.19 -7.21 -5.17
N PHE A 104 -15.16 -7.82 -4.63
CA PHE A 104 -14.30 -7.13 -3.67
C PHE A 104 -13.27 -6.26 -4.38
N VAL A 105 -13.04 -5.07 -3.81
CA VAL A 105 -11.94 -4.17 -4.15
C VAL A 105 -11.17 -3.91 -2.87
N VAL A 106 -9.88 -4.18 -2.90
CA VAL A 106 -8.98 -3.94 -1.76
C VAL A 106 -7.96 -2.90 -2.14
N LEU A 107 -8.06 -1.75 -1.52
CA LEU A 107 -7.07 -0.69 -1.65
C LEU A 107 -6.22 -0.63 -0.40
N SER A 108 -4.91 -0.56 -0.59
CA SER A 108 -3.97 -0.58 0.52
C SER A 108 -2.87 0.46 0.33
N PHE A 109 -2.28 0.88 1.44
CA PHE A 109 -1.31 1.96 1.44
C PHE A 109 -0.12 1.59 2.32
N ASP A 110 1.09 1.69 1.76
CA ASP A 110 2.32 1.42 2.48
C ASP A 110 2.96 2.73 2.96
N GLY A 111 3.60 2.71 4.13
CA GLY A 111 4.22 3.89 4.70
C GLY A 111 3.31 4.76 5.56
N ALA A 112 2.34 4.18 6.25
CA ALA A 112 1.21 4.80 6.93
C ALA A 112 1.52 5.76 8.11
N ALA A 113 2.66 6.46 8.09
CA ALA A 113 3.08 7.36 9.17
C ALA A 113 3.16 8.86 8.77
N ASP A 114 2.64 9.24 7.62
CA ASP A 114 2.50 10.65 7.22
C ASP A 114 1.07 11.14 7.45
N ASP A 115 0.89 12.10 8.36
CA ASP A 115 -0.43 12.57 8.80
C ASP A 115 -1.25 13.20 7.66
N LYS A 116 -0.60 13.92 6.74
CA LYS A 116 -1.29 14.59 5.64
C LYS A 116 -1.82 13.57 4.65
N MET A 117 -1.00 12.60 4.31
CA MET A 117 -1.41 11.52 3.41
C MET A 117 -2.44 10.62 4.06
N LEU A 118 -2.29 10.31 5.36
CA LEU A 118 -3.30 9.56 6.11
C LEU A 118 -4.66 10.26 6.07
N ASN A 119 -4.72 11.54 6.45
CA ASN A 119 -5.96 12.31 6.46
C ASN A 119 -6.59 12.40 5.07
N ARG A 120 -5.79 12.56 4.02
CA ARG A 120 -6.26 12.56 2.64
C ARG A 120 -6.93 11.22 2.26
N TRP A 121 -6.28 10.10 2.57
CA TRP A 121 -6.83 8.79 2.24
C TRP A 121 -8.06 8.43 3.07
N MET A 122 -8.09 8.84 4.35
CA MET A 122 -9.28 8.67 5.19
C MET A 122 -10.47 9.47 4.66
N ALA A 123 -10.23 10.69 4.18
CA ALA A 123 -11.29 11.50 3.54
C ALA A 123 -11.79 10.84 2.24
N ALA A 124 -10.87 10.40 1.35
CA ALA A 124 -11.24 9.74 0.12
C ALA A 124 -12.00 8.41 0.36
N ALA A 125 -11.57 7.62 1.34
CA ALA A 125 -12.23 6.37 1.72
C ALA A 125 -13.65 6.61 2.29
N LYS A 126 -13.81 7.67 3.08
CA LYS A 126 -15.13 8.08 3.59
C LYS A 126 -16.08 8.49 2.45
N ASP A 127 -15.58 9.26 1.48
CA ASP A 127 -16.38 9.69 0.34
C ASP A 127 -16.74 8.52 -0.59
N ALA A 128 -15.93 7.48 -0.63
CA ALA A 128 -16.09 6.32 -1.49
C ALA A 128 -16.76 5.10 -0.81
N PRO A 129 -17.47 5.21 0.31
CA PRO A 129 -17.83 4.18 1.30
C PRO A 129 -16.90 2.96 1.28
N ALA A 130 -15.61 3.17 1.60
CA ALA A 130 -14.58 2.15 1.52
C ALA A 130 -13.84 1.97 2.85
N HIS A 131 -13.46 0.72 3.16
CA HIS A 131 -12.43 0.42 4.15
C HIS A 131 -11.12 0.08 3.44
N VAL A 132 -10.01 0.55 3.96
CA VAL A 132 -8.67 0.33 3.38
C VAL A 132 -7.74 -0.33 4.37
N SER A 133 -6.64 -0.95 3.88
CA SER A 133 -5.58 -1.50 4.72
C SER A 133 -4.35 -0.58 4.67
N LEU A 134 -3.83 -0.25 5.84
CA LEU A 134 -2.66 0.60 6.06
C LEU A 134 -1.50 -0.27 6.56
N PHE A 135 -0.45 -0.39 5.77
CA PHE A 135 0.73 -1.17 6.14
C PHE A 135 1.80 -0.26 6.77
N LEU A 136 2.05 -0.47 8.06
CA LEU A 136 2.95 0.35 8.87
C LEU A 136 4.32 -0.31 8.99
N SER A 137 5.39 0.42 8.66
CA SER A 137 6.77 0.05 9.00
C SER A 137 7.12 0.56 10.40
N GLY A 138 7.61 -0.35 11.25
CA GLY A 138 7.79 -0.07 12.68
C GLY A 138 8.76 1.06 13.00
N VAL A 139 9.83 1.24 12.21
CA VAL A 139 10.82 2.31 12.46
C VAL A 139 10.28 3.73 12.26
N TYR A 140 9.14 3.90 11.61
CA TYR A 140 8.46 5.19 11.58
C TYR A 140 7.96 5.67 12.95
N LEU A 141 7.93 4.77 13.93
CA LEU A 141 7.55 5.07 15.31
C LEU A 141 8.76 5.15 16.26
N LEU A 142 9.99 5.12 15.74
CA LEU A 142 11.22 5.21 16.54
C LEU A 142 12.01 6.44 16.12
N GLY A 143 12.28 7.34 17.06
CA GLY A 143 13.10 8.53 16.84
C GLY A 143 14.51 8.19 16.37
N ASP A 144 15.10 8.98 15.46
CA ASP A 144 16.46 8.72 14.95
C ASP A 144 17.50 8.72 16.08
N GLU A 145 17.31 9.53 17.12
CA GLU A 145 18.16 9.54 18.32
C GLU A 145 18.05 8.25 19.15
N HIS A 146 17.02 7.45 18.92
CA HIS A 146 16.76 6.18 19.60
C HIS A 146 16.88 4.97 18.67
N LYS A 147 17.33 5.15 17.42
CA LYS A 147 17.36 4.13 16.38
C LYS A 147 18.05 2.81 16.77
N THR A 148 19.02 2.84 17.68
CA THR A 148 19.68 1.63 18.19
C THR A 148 18.74 0.72 19.00
N GLY A 149 17.52 1.16 19.30
CA GLY A 149 16.44 0.36 19.85
C GLY A 149 15.84 -0.64 18.85
N TYR A 150 16.17 -0.52 17.56
CA TYR A 150 15.81 -1.47 16.52
C TYR A 150 17.05 -2.17 15.96
N GLN A 151 16.95 -3.47 15.74
CA GLN A 151 17.95 -4.28 15.06
C GLN A 151 17.29 -5.32 14.17
N GLY A 152 17.33 -5.11 12.87
CA GLY A 152 16.87 -6.09 11.88
C GLY A 152 17.75 -7.35 11.86
N PRO A 153 17.23 -8.49 11.37
CA PRO A 153 17.99 -9.74 11.27
C PRO A 153 19.25 -9.58 10.43
N LYS A 154 20.39 -10.01 10.98
CA LYS A 154 21.72 -9.92 10.35
C LYS A 154 22.17 -8.48 10.04
N ARG A 155 21.70 -7.51 10.82
CA ARG A 155 22.02 -6.08 10.70
C ARG A 155 22.59 -5.55 12.00
N SER A 156 23.28 -4.40 11.93
CA SER A 156 23.70 -3.69 13.13
C SER A 156 22.53 -2.93 13.76
N PRO A 157 22.55 -2.67 15.08
CA PRO A 157 21.55 -1.82 15.71
C PRO A 157 21.46 -0.44 15.03
N GLY A 158 20.24 0.02 14.78
CA GLY A 158 19.98 1.32 14.15
C GLY A 158 20.11 1.36 12.62
N GLU A 159 20.30 0.21 11.95
CA GLU A 159 20.21 0.12 10.50
C GLU A 159 18.76 -0.05 10.04
N SER A 160 18.39 0.65 8.96
CA SER A 160 17.09 0.56 8.27
C SER A 160 17.24 1.03 6.82
N GLU A 161 16.41 0.54 5.89
CA GLU A 161 16.39 1.05 4.51
C GLU A 161 15.47 2.27 4.34
N ILE A 162 14.68 2.62 5.35
CA ILE A 162 13.87 3.82 5.41
C ILE A 162 14.27 4.69 6.61
N LYS A 163 13.84 5.93 6.59
CA LYS A 163 14.14 6.87 7.69
C LYS A 163 13.34 6.49 8.94
N PHE A 164 13.98 6.64 10.09
CA PHE A 164 13.32 6.61 11.37
C PHE A 164 12.35 7.79 11.52
N ALA A 165 11.56 7.81 12.60
CA ALA A 165 10.63 8.90 12.88
C ALA A 165 11.32 10.25 12.68
N PRO A 166 10.66 11.24 12.07
CA PRO A 166 11.34 12.41 11.58
C PRO A 166 12.01 13.17 12.72
N ASN A 167 13.27 13.39 12.52
CA ASN A 167 14.06 14.40 13.13
C ASN A 167 13.82 15.69 12.34
N GLY A 168 12.75 16.38 12.60
CA GLY A 168 12.34 17.52 11.80
C GLY A 168 11.99 18.71 12.69
N ALA A 169 11.23 19.62 12.11
CA ALA A 169 10.78 20.85 12.75
C ALA A 169 9.81 20.63 13.95
N ARG A 170 9.32 19.41 14.17
CA ARG A 170 8.43 19.07 15.29
C ARG A 170 9.16 18.24 16.36
N PRO A 171 8.85 18.42 17.66
CA PRO A 171 9.29 17.52 18.70
C PRO A 171 8.82 16.08 18.43
N LEU A 172 9.69 15.08 18.69
CA LEU A 172 9.38 13.67 18.45
C LEU A 172 8.08 13.23 19.14
N ALA A 173 7.87 13.62 20.39
CA ALA A 173 6.67 13.25 21.15
C ALA A 173 5.38 13.78 20.51
N GLU A 174 5.40 14.98 19.96
CA GLU A 174 4.25 15.59 19.25
C GLU A 174 3.99 14.83 17.95
N PHE A 175 5.01 14.57 17.15
CA PHE A 175 4.90 13.79 15.93
C PHE A 175 4.30 12.39 16.20
N LEU A 176 4.84 11.67 17.18
CA LEU A 176 4.36 10.32 17.54
C LEU A 176 2.93 10.37 18.07
N GLN A 177 2.57 11.37 18.88
CA GLN A 177 1.20 11.54 19.39
C GLN A 177 0.20 11.73 18.26
N GLU A 178 0.51 12.57 17.26
CA GLU A 178 -0.36 12.80 16.10
C GLU A 178 -0.48 11.54 15.24
N THR A 179 0.65 10.93 14.88
CA THR A 179 0.69 9.70 14.07
C THR A 179 -0.10 8.58 14.72
N VAL A 180 0.15 8.28 16.00
CA VAL A 180 -0.57 7.21 16.73
C VAL A 180 -2.06 7.52 16.85
N SER A 181 -2.42 8.77 17.13
CA SER A 181 -3.83 9.18 17.21
C SER A 181 -4.54 9.04 15.86
N GLY A 182 -3.89 9.43 14.77
CA GLY A 182 -4.42 9.29 13.41
C GLY A 182 -4.63 7.82 13.04
N LEU A 183 -3.64 6.95 13.31
CA LEU A 183 -3.73 5.52 13.04
C LEU A 183 -4.83 4.82 13.87
N ARG A 184 -4.97 5.18 15.15
CA ARG A 184 -6.07 4.69 15.99
C ARG A 184 -7.43 5.15 15.47
N LYS A 185 -7.53 6.43 15.07
CA LYS A 185 -8.77 6.95 14.48
C LYS A 185 -9.14 6.20 13.22
N ALA A 186 -8.18 5.93 12.32
CA ALA A 186 -8.43 5.14 11.13
C ALA A 186 -9.01 3.75 11.47
N GLN A 187 -8.49 3.07 12.50
CA GLN A 187 -9.05 1.79 12.95
C GLN A 187 -10.45 1.91 13.54
N LEU A 188 -10.74 2.98 14.26
CA LEU A 188 -12.10 3.25 14.79
C LEU A 188 -13.09 3.54 13.64
N ASP A 189 -12.62 4.12 12.55
CA ASP A 189 -13.42 4.37 11.35
C ASP A 189 -13.56 3.11 10.45
N GLY A 190 -13.06 1.93 10.88
CA GLY A 190 -13.21 0.64 10.19
C GLY A 190 -12.04 0.25 9.29
N HIS A 191 -11.00 1.09 9.17
CA HIS A 191 -9.80 0.74 8.39
C HIS A 191 -8.91 -0.25 9.13
N GLU A 192 -8.12 -1.01 8.37
CA GLU A 192 -7.17 -1.96 8.95
C GLU A 192 -5.78 -1.34 9.06
N LEU A 193 -5.11 -1.61 10.18
CA LEU A 193 -3.68 -1.40 10.33
C LEU A 193 -2.97 -2.75 10.33
N ALA A 194 -2.00 -2.92 9.42
CA ALA A 194 -1.28 -4.17 9.17
C ALA A 194 0.23 -3.99 9.28
N ASN A 195 0.97 -5.09 9.31
CA ASN A 195 2.41 -5.12 9.53
C ASN A 195 3.19 -5.03 8.20
N HIS A 196 4.00 -3.97 8.05
CA HIS A 196 4.98 -3.81 6.97
C HIS A 196 6.42 -4.01 7.45
N PHE A 197 6.60 -4.76 8.53
CA PHE A 197 7.85 -5.07 9.23
C PHE A 197 8.53 -3.84 9.86
N GLY A 198 9.75 -4.02 10.40
CA GLY A 198 10.46 -2.96 11.10
C GLY A 198 11.19 -2.02 10.16
N GLY A 199 12.29 -2.50 9.56
CA GLY A 199 13.28 -1.68 8.87
C GLY A 199 13.14 -1.57 7.35
N HIS A 200 12.06 -2.08 6.75
CA HIS A 200 11.77 -2.03 5.31
C HIS A 200 12.87 -2.66 4.44
N TRP A 201 13.29 -3.88 4.79
CA TRP A 201 14.38 -4.55 4.12
C TRP A 201 14.01 -5.08 2.74
N CYS A 202 14.78 -4.70 1.71
CA CYS A 202 14.63 -5.11 0.31
C CYS A 202 15.95 -5.60 -0.27
N GLY A 203 15.89 -6.15 -1.50
CA GLY A 203 17.05 -6.41 -2.33
C GLY A 203 17.74 -7.75 -2.12
N PRO A 204 18.67 -8.11 -3.03
CA PRO A 204 19.22 -9.46 -3.14
C PRO A 204 20.11 -9.89 -1.95
N ASN A 205 20.60 -8.95 -1.17
CA ASN A 205 21.37 -9.22 0.05
C ASN A 205 20.52 -9.23 1.31
N GLY A 206 19.22 -9.00 1.18
CA GLY A 206 18.25 -8.88 2.26
C GLY A 206 17.36 -10.11 2.40
N VAL A 207 16.07 -9.85 2.40
CA VAL A 207 14.98 -10.77 2.75
C VAL A 207 14.85 -12.01 1.88
N THR A 208 15.38 -12.04 0.66
CA THR A 208 15.33 -13.20 -0.23
C THR A 208 16.06 -14.43 0.33
N LYS A 209 17.01 -14.22 1.24
CA LYS A 209 17.79 -15.28 1.92
C LYS A 209 17.34 -15.50 3.36
N TRP A 210 16.26 -14.86 3.79
CA TRP A 210 15.77 -15.04 5.15
C TRP A 210 15.09 -16.41 5.30
N LEU A 211 15.41 -17.05 6.41
CA LEU A 211 14.77 -18.27 6.87
C LEU A 211 13.65 -17.92 7.86
N ALA A 212 12.86 -18.90 8.26
CA ALA A 212 11.80 -18.74 9.24
C ALA A 212 12.24 -18.01 10.53
N ARG A 213 13.46 -18.31 11.03
CA ARG A 213 14.00 -17.64 12.22
C ARG A 213 14.29 -16.14 12.01
N ASP A 214 14.68 -15.74 10.77
CA ASP A 214 14.97 -14.35 10.46
C ASP A 214 13.64 -13.56 10.38
N TRP A 215 12.62 -14.14 9.74
CA TRP A 215 11.27 -13.59 9.74
C TRP A 215 10.67 -13.48 11.14
N ALA A 216 10.87 -14.52 11.97
CA ALA A 216 10.46 -14.50 13.37
C ALA A 216 11.08 -13.35 14.14
N ALA A 217 12.40 -13.17 14.00
CA ALA A 217 13.12 -12.09 14.66
C ALA A 217 12.65 -10.70 14.20
N GLU A 218 12.39 -10.53 12.90
CA GLU A 218 11.87 -9.24 12.39
C GLU A 218 10.45 -8.94 12.85
N MET A 219 9.59 -9.95 12.93
CA MET A 219 8.26 -9.80 13.52
C MET A 219 8.33 -9.43 15.01
N ASP A 220 9.24 -10.04 15.76
CA ASP A 220 9.45 -9.71 17.17
C ASP A 220 9.99 -8.28 17.34
N GLN A 221 10.86 -7.81 16.42
CA GLN A 221 11.30 -6.41 16.39
C GLN A 221 10.15 -5.45 16.05
N PHE A 222 9.31 -5.79 15.07
CA PHE A 222 8.13 -4.99 14.77
C PHE A 222 7.19 -4.89 15.97
N ASP A 223 6.87 -6.03 16.60
CA ASP A 223 6.02 -6.07 17.79
C ASP A 223 6.61 -5.22 18.94
N ASN A 224 7.94 -5.26 19.13
CA ASN A 224 8.62 -4.42 20.10
C ASN A 224 8.48 -2.92 19.79
N LEU A 225 8.67 -2.52 18.54
CA LEU A 225 8.54 -1.12 18.10
C LEU A 225 7.13 -0.56 18.35
N VAL A 226 6.09 -1.34 18.15
CA VAL A 226 4.70 -0.87 18.27
C VAL A 226 4.12 -1.01 19.68
N THR A 227 4.63 -1.95 20.50
CA THR A 227 4.14 -2.16 21.87
C THR A 227 4.94 -1.37 22.92
N ASN A 228 6.23 -1.21 22.71
CA ASN A 228 7.14 -0.53 23.63
C ASN A 228 7.57 0.86 23.14
N LEU A 229 6.75 1.48 22.30
CA LEU A 229 6.98 2.78 21.68
C LEU A 229 7.41 3.85 22.68
N ASP A 230 6.70 3.97 23.80
CA ASP A 230 6.95 4.98 24.82
C ASP A 230 8.33 4.79 25.48
N GLN A 231 8.66 3.56 25.81
CA GLN A 231 9.94 3.20 26.44
C GLN A 231 11.11 3.40 25.47
N LEU A 232 10.96 2.94 24.22
CA LEU A 232 12.00 3.05 23.19
C LEU A 232 12.33 4.50 22.87
N ASN A 233 11.33 5.37 22.84
CA ASN A 233 11.48 6.81 22.58
C ASN A 233 11.69 7.64 23.86
N LYS A 234 11.74 7.02 25.03
CA LYS A 234 11.90 7.67 26.34
C LYS A 234 10.90 8.82 26.57
N LEU A 235 9.64 8.58 26.18
CA LEU A 235 8.60 9.59 26.29
C LEU A 235 8.23 9.83 27.76
N SER A 236 8.13 11.11 28.14
CA SER A 236 7.69 11.52 29.48
C SER A 236 6.20 11.30 29.72
N THR A 237 5.42 11.37 28.66
CA THR A 237 3.96 11.11 28.67
C THR A 237 3.70 9.92 27.76
N PRO A 238 3.15 8.82 28.28
CA PRO A 238 2.85 7.65 27.46
C PRO A 238 1.80 7.92 26.38
N ILE A 239 2.07 7.45 25.17
CA ILE A 239 1.17 7.51 24.02
C ILE A 239 0.53 6.13 23.80
N GLY A 240 1.32 5.07 24.01
CA GLY A 240 0.95 3.66 23.81
C GLY A 240 0.91 3.23 22.36
N SER A 241 0.59 1.96 22.12
CA SER A 241 0.60 1.35 20.78
C SER A 241 -0.35 2.02 19.78
N PRO A 242 0.01 2.15 18.50
CA PRO A 242 -0.91 2.57 17.44
C PRO A 242 -2.00 1.52 17.15
N PHE A 243 -1.79 0.26 17.52
CA PHE A 243 -2.74 -0.82 17.26
C PHE A 243 -3.80 -0.90 18.34
N LEU A 244 -5.08 -0.75 17.97
CA LEU A 244 -6.22 -1.06 18.81
C LEU A 244 -6.48 -2.57 18.87
N ASN A 245 -6.22 -3.26 17.75
CA ASN A 245 -6.32 -4.70 17.63
C ASN A 245 -5.01 -5.24 17.05
N LYS A 246 -4.63 -6.46 17.46
CA LYS A 246 -3.45 -7.11 16.90
C LYS A 246 -3.53 -7.16 15.37
N PRO A 247 -2.45 -6.83 14.62
CA PRO A 247 -2.41 -7.00 13.19
C PRO A 247 -2.54 -8.49 12.84
N ILE A 248 -3.36 -8.78 11.82
CA ILE A 248 -3.55 -10.15 11.32
C ILE A 248 -2.96 -10.35 9.92
N GLY A 249 -2.34 -9.33 9.37
CA GLY A 249 -1.76 -9.35 8.03
C GLY A 249 -0.37 -8.77 7.94
N THR A 250 0.37 -9.26 6.95
CA THR A 250 1.71 -8.78 6.61
C THR A 250 1.80 -8.41 5.13
N ARG A 251 2.71 -7.50 4.83
CA ARG A 251 3.25 -7.27 3.49
C ARG A 251 4.75 -7.05 3.61
N THR A 252 5.54 -7.83 2.86
CA THR A 252 6.98 -7.62 2.81
C THR A 252 7.31 -6.37 2.00
N PRO A 253 8.27 -5.56 2.45
CA PRO A 253 8.80 -4.46 1.67
C PRO A 253 9.24 -4.93 0.27
N CYS A 254 9.03 -4.09 -0.74
CA CYS A 254 9.34 -4.39 -2.15
C CYS A 254 8.68 -5.66 -2.71
N LEU A 255 7.71 -6.26 -2.01
CA LEU A 255 7.13 -7.58 -2.32
C LEU A 255 8.19 -8.69 -2.39
N GLU A 256 9.32 -8.50 -1.75
CA GLU A 256 10.45 -9.43 -1.79
C GLU A 256 10.51 -10.32 -0.55
N GLY A 257 11.17 -11.45 -0.69
CA GLY A 257 11.48 -12.33 0.42
C GLY A 257 11.26 -13.81 0.12
N ASN A 258 11.73 -14.64 1.05
CA ASN A 258 11.38 -16.06 1.06
C ASN A 258 10.02 -16.23 1.74
N LEU A 259 8.95 -16.03 0.96
CA LEU A 259 7.58 -16.00 1.47
C LEU A 259 7.12 -17.36 2.04
N ASP A 260 7.72 -18.47 1.60
CA ASP A 260 7.42 -19.79 2.16
C ASP A 260 7.96 -19.94 3.58
N GLU A 261 9.13 -19.35 3.85
CA GLU A 261 9.68 -19.28 5.21
C GLU A 261 8.93 -18.28 6.10
N LEU A 262 8.44 -17.17 5.53
CA LEU A 262 7.58 -16.22 6.22
C LEU A 262 6.28 -16.90 6.72
N VAL A 263 5.58 -17.62 5.83
CA VAL A 263 4.32 -18.29 6.16
C VAL A 263 4.47 -19.28 7.31
N ARG A 264 5.61 -19.98 7.39
CA ARG A 264 5.88 -20.95 8.48
C ARG A 264 5.82 -20.34 9.88
N VAL A 265 6.10 -19.05 10.02
CA VAL A 265 6.11 -18.36 11.31
C VAL A 265 4.93 -17.41 11.49
N ALA A 266 4.30 -16.99 10.40
CA ALA A 266 3.19 -16.06 10.42
C ALA A 266 1.96 -16.66 11.11
N ASP A 267 1.53 -17.87 10.73
CA ASP A 267 0.39 -18.56 11.31
C ASP A 267 0.56 -18.75 12.84
N ALA A 268 1.71 -19.24 13.29
CA ALA A 268 2.00 -19.43 14.70
C ALA A 268 1.95 -18.12 15.53
N ARG A 269 2.06 -16.96 14.87
CA ARG A 269 1.93 -15.63 15.48
C ARG A 269 0.54 -15.02 15.34
N GLY A 270 -0.41 -15.76 14.75
CA GLY A 270 -1.79 -15.35 14.55
C GLY A 270 -1.99 -14.40 13.36
N TYR A 271 -1.04 -14.37 12.42
CA TYR A 271 -1.26 -13.73 11.13
C TYR A 271 -2.08 -14.63 10.23
N ARG A 272 -3.12 -14.09 9.62
CA ARG A 272 -4.07 -14.83 8.78
C ARG A 272 -3.84 -14.60 7.30
N TYR A 273 -3.07 -13.56 6.93
CA TYR A 273 -2.75 -13.29 5.53
C TYR A 273 -1.35 -12.68 5.33
N ASP A 274 -0.85 -12.87 4.11
CA ASP A 274 0.32 -12.22 3.56
C ASP A 274 -0.03 -11.64 2.18
N ALA A 275 0.19 -10.33 2.00
CA ALA A 275 -0.14 -9.58 0.78
C ALA A 275 1.11 -9.19 -0.02
N SER A 276 2.11 -10.09 -0.06
CA SER A 276 3.42 -9.82 -0.69
C SER A 276 3.58 -10.45 -2.07
N SER A 277 2.54 -11.09 -2.62
CA SER A 277 2.66 -11.82 -3.89
C SER A 277 2.23 -10.98 -5.08
N THR A 278 2.48 -11.49 -6.27
CA THR A 278 1.89 -11.03 -7.52
C THR A 278 1.03 -12.13 -8.12
N ARG A 279 0.01 -11.77 -8.89
CA ARG A 279 -0.91 -12.73 -9.48
C ARG A 279 -1.43 -12.27 -10.85
N GLN A 280 -2.09 -13.16 -11.55
CA GLN A 280 -2.83 -12.78 -12.75
C GLN A 280 -4.15 -12.12 -12.38
N LEU A 281 -4.64 -11.25 -13.24
CA LEU A 281 -6.01 -10.75 -13.15
C LEU A 281 -6.99 -11.94 -13.19
N ASN A 282 -8.09 -11.88 -12.46
CA ASN A 282 -9.07 -12.98 -12.30
C ASN A 282 -8.56 -14.23 -11.53
N GLN A 283 -7.46 -14.14 -10.83
CA GLN A 283 -7.01 -15.21 -9.94
C GLN A 283 -7.47 -14.92 -8.51
N TRP A 284 -8.21 -15.86 -7.92
CA TRP A 284 -8.61 -15.78 -6.51
C TRP A 284 -7.42 -16.04 -5.57
N PRO A 285 -7.42 -15.46 -4.37
CA PRO A 285 -6.41 -15.75 -3.34
C PRO A 285 -6.37 -17.24 -3.02
N THR A 286 -5.20 -17.71 -2.58
CA THR A 286 -4.99 -19.09 -2.15
C THR A 286 -4.55 -19.11 -0.69
N GLU A 287 -4.81 -20.21 -0.01
CA GLU A 287 -4.32 -20.42 1.35
C GLU A 287 -3.12 -21.39 1.34
N LYS A 288 -2.11 -21.10 2.14
CA LYS A 288 -0.95 -21.97 2.35
C LYS A 288 -0.54 -21.91 3.82
N GLY A 289 -0.54 -23.07 4.51
CA GLY A 289 -0.10 -23.16 5.90
C GLY A 289 -0.92 -22.28 6.86
N GLY A 290 -2.24 -22.22 6.69
CA GLY A 290 -3.13 -21.40 7.53
C GLY A 290 -3.18 -19.91 7.17
N VAL A 291 -2.38 -19.46 6.18
CA VAL A 291 -2.24 -18.06 5.81
C VAL A 291 -2.75 -17.82 4.39
N TRP A 292 -3.67 -16.88 4.22
CA TRP A 292 -4.14 -16.44 2.91
C TRP A 292 -3.04 -15.67 2.17
N ARG A 293 -2.87 -15.99 0.88
CA ARG A 293 -1.88 -15.36 0.01
C ARG A 293 -2.60 -14.44 -0.97
N PHE A 294 -2.38 -13.15 -0.77
CA PHE A 294 -2.86 -12.09 -1.65
C PHE A 294 -1.73 -11.60 -2.55
N GLY A 295 -2.09 -10.96 -3.66
CA GLY A 295 -1.08 -10.43 -4.56
C GLY A 295 -1.64 -9.47 -5.58
N PHE A 296 -0.83 -8.49 -5.96
CA PHE A 296 -1.23 -7.50 -6.93
C PHE A 296 -1.40 -8.10 -8.32
N PRO A 297 -2.52 -7.82 -9.00
CA PRO A 297 -2.72 -8.27 -10.36
C PRO A 297 -1.81 -7.51 -11.33
N GLY A 298 -1.38 -8.21 -12.37
CA GLY A 298 -0.85 -7.58 -13.56
C GLY A 298 -1.98 -6.97 -14.39
N ILE A 299 -1.96 -5.66 -14.57
CA ILE A 299 -2.98 -4.90 -15.30
C ILE A 299 -2.49 -4.59 -16.71
N PRO A 300 -3.23 -4.94 -17.77
CA PRO A 300 -2.94 -4.52 -19.13
C PRO A 300 -3.07 -2.99 -19.27
N PHE A 301 -2.11 -2.38 -19.95
CA PHE A 301 -2.14 -0.97 -20.34
C PHE A 301 -2.17 -0.88 -21.86
N PRO A 302 -3.35 -0.79 -22.47
CA PRO A 302 -3.50 -0.63 -23.91
C PRO A 302 -2.99 0.74 -24.37
N GLU A 303 -3.07 0.97 -25.67
CA GLU A 303 -2.89 2.28 -26.25
C GLU A 303 -3.86 3.31 -25.64
N PHE A 304 -3.36 4.52 -25.38
CA PHE A 304 -4.13 5.58 -24.73
C PHE A 304 -3.72 6.95 -25.34
N GLY A 305 -4.56 7.51 -26.18
CA GLY A 305 -4.22 8.69 -26.97
C GLY A 305 -3.00 8.42 -27.87
N ASP A 306 -1.97 9.20 -27.71
CA ASP A 306 -0.67 9.04 -28.38
C ASP A 306 0.31 8.13 -27.63
N GLN A 307 -0.09 7.61 -26.48
CA GLN A 307 0.72 6.72 -25.66
C GLN A 307 0.61 5.27 -26.14
N PRO A 308 1.70 4.59 -26.52
CA PRO A 308 1.64 3.22 -27.02
C PRO A 308 1.25 2.23 -25.91
N ALA A 309 0.70 1.10 -26.31
CA ALA A 309 0.42 0.01 -25.39
C ALA A 309 1.69 -0.48 -24.70
N MET A 310 1.57 -0.84 -23.42
CA MET A 310 2.66 -1.49 -22.69
C MET A 310 2.83 -2.93 -23.16
N LYS A 311 4.08 -3.36 -23.37
CA LYS A 311 4.41 -4.70 -23.86
C LYS A 311 4.03 -5.83 -22.89
N ARG A 312 3.90 -5.50 -21.61
CA ARG A 312 3.54 -6.44 -20.52
C ARG A 312 2.56 -5.76 -19.56
N PRO A 313 1.73 -6.53 -18.86
CA PRO A 313 0.94 -6.01 -17.76
C PRO A 313 1.83 -5.36 -16.70
N LEU A 314 1.37 -4.28 -16.10
CA LEU A 314 2.03 -3.60 -14.98
C LEU A 314 1.34 -3.99 -13.67
N LEU A 315 2.08 -4.10 -12.58
CA LEU A 315 1.48 -4.34 -11.27
C LEU A 315 0.65 -3.12 -10.84
N ALA A 316 -0.46 -3.39 -10.18
CA ALA A 316 -1.36 -2.36 -9.64
C ALA A 316 -0.76 -1.69 -8.38
N VAL A 317 0.47 -1.18 -8.50
CA VAL A 317 1.25 -0.53 -7.43
C VAL A 317 1.92 0.70 -8.02
N ASP A 318 1.81 1.84 -7.36
CA ASP A 318 2.29 3.14 -7.84
C ASP A 318 3.77 3.17 -8.23
N PHE A 319 4.67 2.52 -7.48
CA PHE A 319 6.09 2.40 -7.86
C PHE A 319 6.27 1.67 -9.18
N SER A 320 5.60 0.53 -9.37
CA SER A 320 5.64 -0.21 -10.64
C SER A 320 5.09 0.62 -11.81
N LEU A 321 4.02 1.37 -11.57
CA LEU A 321 3.43 2.26 -12.56
C LEU A 321 4.39 3.40 -12.90
N ARG A 322 4.97 4.05 -11.90
CA ARG A 322 5.92 5.15 -12.08
C ARG A 322 7.12 4.74 -12.92
N GLU A 323 7.77 3.62 -12.59
CA GLU A 323 8.93 3.14 -13.33
C GLU A 323 8.68 2.84 -14.80
N ASN A 324 7.43 2.54 -15.16
CA ASN A 324 7.07 2.21 -16.54
C ASN A 324 6.40 3.37 -17.28
N LEU A 325 5.70 4.27 -16.60
CA LEU A 325 4.97 5.38 -17.22
C LEU A 325 5.69 6.72 -17.12
N ASP A 326 6.58 6.88 -16.14
CA ASP A 326 7.44 8.06 -15.96
C ASP A 326 8.88 7.62 -15.59
N PRO A 327 9.57 6.86 -16.49
CA PRO A 327 10.86 6.24 -16.16
C PRO A 327 12.01 7.23 -15.97
N LYS A 328 11.85 8.48 -16.43
CA LYS A 328 12.82 9.54 -16.22
C LYS A 328 12.54 10.36 -14.97
N TYR A 329 11.37 10.21 -14.38
CA TYR A 329 10.89 10.98 -13.21
C TYR A 329 10.86 12.49 -13.46
N ASP A 330 10.59 12.90 -14.70
CA ASP A 330 10.61 14.30 -15.14
C ASP A 330 9.29 14.78 -15.78
N ALA A 331 8.21 13.99 -15.64
CA ALA A 331 6.92 14.36 -16.17
C ALA A 331 6.42 15.68 -15.54
N GLY A 332 6.12 16.67 -16.35
CA GLY A 332 5.44 17.91 -15.91
C GLY A 332 3.94 17.72 -15.76
N ASP A 333 3.22 18.77 -15.31
CA ASP A 333 1.77 18.74 -14.98
C ASP A 333 0.90 18.15 -16.09
N ALA A 334 1.12 18.54 -17.35
CA ALA A 334 0.35 18.05 -18.48
C ALA A 334 0.54 16.53 -18.69
N GLN A 335 1.76 16.05 -18.60
CA GLN A 335 2.08 14.62 -18.71
C GLN A 335 1.55 13.84 -17.50
N ALA A 336 1.66 14.39 -16.30
CA ALA A 336 1.13 13.81 -15.09
C ALA A 336 -0.39 13.59 -15.19
N LYS A 337 -1.13 14.55 -15.76
CA LYS A 337 -2.56 14.38 -16.04
C LYS A 337 -2.83 13.23 -17.02
N VAL A 338 -2.08 13.12 -18.10
CA VAL A 338 -2.20 12.01 -19.07
C VAL A 338 -1.93 10.66 -18.38
N ILE A 339 -0.90 10.59 -17.54
CA ILE A 339 -0.56 9.39 -16.76
C ILE A 339 -1.71 9.04 -15.80
N SER A 340 -2.25 10.01 -15.07
CA SER A 340 -3.38 9.80 -14.16
C SER A 340 -4.60 9.25 -14.89
N ASP A 341 -4.98 9.85 -16.02
CA ASP A 341 -6.12 9.40 -16.82
C ASP A 341 -5.91 8.00 -17.38
N ARG A 342 -4.68 7.69 -17.83
CA ARG A 342 -4.31 6.37 -18.33
C ARG A 342 -4.37 5.29 -17.26
N VAL A 343 -3.83 5.57 -16.08
CA VAL A 343 -3.88 4.63 -14.94
C VAL A 343 -5.31 4.37 -14.51
N TYR A 344 -6.10 5.42 -14.35
CA TYR A 344 -7.53 5.29 -14.04
C TYR A 344 -8.27 4.43 -15.08
N SER A 345 -8.07 4.70 -16.38
CA SER A 345 -8.72 3.94 -17.47
C SER A 345 -8.30 2.47 -17.47
N ALA A 346 -7.02 2.17 -17.25
CA ALA A 346 -6.52 0.81 -17.16
C ALA A 346 -7.10 0.06 -15.94
N PHE A 347 -7.20 0.74 -14.80
CA PHE A 347 -7.81 0.16 -13.58
C PHE A 347 -9.30 -0.13 -13.77
N ILE A 348 -10.05 0.77 -14.39
CA ILE A 348 -11.47 0.55 -14.72
C ILE A 348 -11.62 -0.65 -15.68
N ALA A 349 -10.81 -0.72 -16.74
CA ALA A 349 -10.88 -1.84 -17.69
C ALA A 349 -10.57 -3.19 -17.03
N ALA A 350 -9.56 -3.24 -16.16
CA ALA A 350 -9.19 -4.43 -15.41
C ALA A 350 -10.26 -4.81 -14.36
N PHE A 351 -10.84 -3.81 -13.68
CA PHE A 351 -11.94 -4.02 -12.75
C PHE A 351 -13.17 -4.60 -13.50
N GLU A 352 -13.57 -4.03 -14.64
CA GLU A 352 -14.69 -4.55 -15.44
C GLU A 352 -14.47 -6.00 -15.88
N GLN A 353 -13.23 -6.35 -16.18
CA GLN A 353 -12.89 -7.74 -16.52
C GLN A 353 -13.11 -8.68 -15.32
N THR A 354 -12.78 -8.29 -14.09
CA THR A 354 -13.05 -9.09 -12.90
C THR A 354 -14.54 -9.09 -12.54
N TYR A 355 -15.17 -7.91 -12.58
CA TYR A 355 -16.57 -7.70 -12.23
C TYR A 355 -17.53 -8.50 -13.13
N ASN A 356 -17.28 -8.53 -14.42
CA ASN A 356 -18.05 -9.30 -15.40
C ASN A 356 -17.51 -10.74 -15.59
N GLY A 357 -16.37 -11.05 -14.99
CA GLY A 357 -15.73 -12.36 -15.04
C GLY A 357 -16.06 -13.23 -13.83
N ASN A 358 -15.03 -13.72 -13.16
CA ASN A 358 -15.14 -14.63 -12.02
C ASN A 358 -15.16 -13.93 -10.65
N ARG A 359 -15.27 -12.61 -10.62
CA ARG A 359 -15.33 -11.81 -9.37
C ARG A 359 -14.12 -11.94 -8.44
N ALA A 360 -12.95 -12.35 -8.96
CA ALA A 360 -11.74 -12.32 -8.17
C ALA A 360 -11.51 -10.91 -7.58
N PRO A 361 -11.08 -10.78 -6.33
CA PRO A 361 -10.85 -9.48 -5.71
C PRO A 361 -9.91 -8.63 -6.56
N PHE A 362 -10.22 -7.36 -6.75
CA PHE A 362 -9.33 -6.39 -7.37
C PHE A 362 -8.47 -5.74 -6.30
N GLU A 363 -7.16 -5.85 -6.41
CA GLU A 363 -6.21 -5.33 -5.41
C GLU A 363 -5.31 -4.27 -6.03
N ALA A 364 -5.13 -3.13 -5.35
CA ALA A 364 -4.17 -2.11 -5.72
C ALA A 364 -3.53 -1.48 -4.49
N ALA A 365 -2.31 -0.98 -4.64
CA ALA A 365 -1.62 -0.27 -3.57
C ALA A 365 -0.96 1.02 -4.05
N ASN A 366 -0.96 2.00 -3.15
CA ASN A 366 -0.15 3.19 -3.27
C ASN A 366 0.68 3.39 -2.00
N HIS A 367 1.71 4.21 -2.09
CA HIS A 367 2.51 4.63 -0.96
C HIS A 367 2.10 6.04 -0.48
N PHE A 368 2.53 6.42 0.69
CA PHE A 368 2.33 7.77 1.22
C PHE A 368 3.33 8.77 0.61
N VAL A 369 3.30 8.85 -0.72
CA VAL A 369 4.16 9.70 -1.55
C VAL A 369 3.37 10.34 -2.68
N THR A 370 3.88 11.44 -3.23
CA THR A 370 3.22 12.22 -4.29
C THR A 370 4.07 12.22 -5.57
N PHE A 371 4.29 11.04 -6.14
CA PHE A 371 5.05 10.91 -7.39
C PHE A 371 4.36 11.59 -8.56
N THR A 372 5.16 12.08 -9.52
CA THR A 372 4.67 12.52 -10.82
C THR A 372 3.49 13.48 -10.65
N HIS A 373 3.70 14.57 -9.87
CA HIS A 373 2.66 15.55 -9.54
C HIS A 373 1.37 14.90 -9.01
N ASP A 374 1.52 13.85 -8.19
CA ASP A 374 0.41 13.12 -7.55
C ASP A 374 -0.48 12.30 -8.50
N ALA A 375 -0.06 12.04 -9.72
CA ALA A 375 -0.85 11.40 -10.77
C ALA A 375 -1.46 10.05 -10.35
N TYR A 376 -0.69 9.21 -9.67
CA TYR A 376 -1.12 7.87 -9.25
C TYR A 376 -2.17 7.93 -8.14
N ASN A 377 -1.99 8.81 -7.16
CA ASN A 377 -2.96 9.00 -6.08
C ASN A 377 -4.28 9.57 -6.61
N GLN A 378 -4.23 10.50 -7.57
CA GLN A 378 -5.43 11.02 -8.22
C GLN A 378 -6.19 9.93 -8.98
N ALA A 379 -5.47 9.07 -9.70
CA ALA A 379 -6.07 7.94 -10.43
C ALA A 379 -6.76 6.95 -9.48
N VAL A 380 -6.10 6.57 -8.38
CA VAL A 380 -6.66 5.63 -7.39
C VAL A 380 -7.84 6.23 -6.64
N ALA A 381 -7.79 7.50 -6.26
CA ALA A 381 -8.91 8.17 -5.60
C ALA A 381 -10.14 8.22 -6.51
N ARG A 382 -9.98 8.57 -7.80
CA ARG A 382 -11.06 8.53 -8.80
C ARG A 382 -11.61 7.12 -8.97
N PHE A 383 -10.73 6.13 -9.12
CA PHE A 383 -11.11 4.74 -9.24
C PHE A 383 -11.96 4.29 -8.04
N MET A 384 -11.51 4.57 -6.82
CA MET A 384 -12.22 4.24 -5.59
C MET A 384 -13.62 4.87 -5.55
N LEU A 385 -13.74 6.17 -5.85
CA LEU A 385 -15.03 6.88 -5.90
C LEU A 385 -16.01 6.27 -6.90
N ASP A 386 -15.52 5.82 -8.06
CA ASP A 386 -16.37 5.27 -9.11
C ASP A 386 -16.84 3.84 -8.84
N VAL A 387 -15.92 2.98 -8.34
CA VAL A 387 -16.24 1.56 -8.25
C VAL A 387 -16.91 1.17 -6.95
N CYS A 388 -16.56 1.82 -5.81
CA CYS A 388 -17.08 1.41 -4.49
C CYS A 388 -18.58 1.67 -4.33
N ARG A 389 -19.17 2.53 -5.16
CA ARG A 389 -20.61 2.81 -5.17
C ARG A 389 -21.41 1.91 -6.10
N ARG A 390 -20.75 1.12 -6.95
CA ARG A 390 -21.42 0.26 -7.92
C ARG A 390 -22.19 -0.87 -7.23
N PRO A 391 -23.27 -1.39 -7.86
CA PRO A 391 -23.97 -2.55 -7.35
C PRO A 391 -23.04 -3.74 -7.13
N GLU A 392 -23.25 -4.49 -6.05
CA GLU A 392 -22.50 -5.70 -5.69
C GLU A 392 -20.99 -5.51 -5.53
N VAL A 393 -20.50 -4.27 -5.50
CA VAL A 393 -19.09 -3.94 -5.23
C VAL A 393 -18.92 -3.57 -3.77
N TYR A 394 -17.88 -4.13 -3.14
CA TYR A 394 -17.52 -3.91 -1.75
C TYR A 394 -16.04 -3.57 -1.64
N CYS A 395 -15.77 -2.32 -1.29
CA CYS A 395 -14.41 -1.85 -1.04
C CYS A 395 -14.09 -2.11 0.42
N VAL A 396 -13.33 -3.17 0.66
CA VAL A 396 -13.04 -3.73 1.98
C VAL A 396 -11.55 -3.71 2.26
N ASN A 397 -11.16 -3.77 3.52
CA ASN A 397 -9.79 -4.06 3.91
C ASN A 397 -9.50 -5.57 3.82
N TYR A 398 -8.22 -5.97 3.95
CA TYR A 398 -7.85 -7.38 3.87
C TYR A 398 -8.45 -8.22 5.01
N ARG A 399 -8.60 -7.68 6.23
CA ARG A 399 -9.21 -8.38 7.36
C ARG A 399 -10.64 -8.82 7.04
N GLU A 400 -11.45 -7.89 6.51
CA GLU A 400 -12.84 -8.17 6.12
C GLU A 400 -12.91 -9.20 4.99
N LEU A 401 -12.00 -9.10 4.01
CA LEU A 401 -11.92 -10.08 2.93
C LEU A 401 -11.51 -11.47 3.46
N VAL A 402 -10.56 -11.54 4.37
CA VAL A 402 -10.14 -12.82 5.01
C VAL A 402 -11.29 -13.44 5.79
N ASP A 403 -12.03 -12.65 6.56
CA ASP A 403 -13.21 -13.13 7.30
C ASP A 403 -14.25 -13.73 6.33
N TRP A 404 -14.49 -13.07 5.21
CA TRP A 404 -15.39 -13.58 4.17
C TRP A 404 -14.85 -14.85 3.49
N LEU A 405 -13.55 -14.88 3.15
CA LEU A 405 -12.91 -16.04 2.53
C LEU A 405 -12.96 -17.28 3.42
N ASP A 406 -12.74 -17.13 4.74
CA ASP A 406 -12.80 -18.22 5.68
C ASP A 406 -14.20 -18.85 5.74
N MET A 407 -15.25 -18.04 5.66
CA MET A 407 -16.62 -18.55 5.59
C MET A 407 -16.93 -19.27 4.27
N HIS A 408 -16.21 -18.96 3.18
CA HIS A 408 -16.51 -19.43 1.83
C HIS A 408 -15.44 -20.32 1.21
N LYS A 409 -14.50 -20.85 1.98
CA LYS A 409 -13.40 -21.72 1.51
C LYS A 409 -13.88 -22.84 0.58
N ALA A 410 -15.00 -23.48 0.91
CA ALA A 410 -15.57 -24.58 0.14
C ALA A 410 -16.05 -24.15 -1.27
N ASN A 411 -16.27 -22.86 -1.50
CA ASN A 411 -16.78 -22.32 -2.77
C ASN A 411 -15.66 -21.78 -3.69
N LEU A 412 -14.41 -21.68 -3.22
CA LEU A 412 -13.33 -21.02 -3.97
C LEU A 412 -13.08 -21.64 -5.35
N ALA A 413 -13.18 -22.96 -5.49
CA ALA A 413 -13.02 -23.63 -6.78
C ALA A 413 -14.10 -23.18 -7.78
N LYS A 414 -15.34 -22.98 -7.32
CA LYS A 414 -16.44 -22.47 -8.15
C LYS A 414 -16.21 -21.00 -8.52
N PHE A 415 -15.75 -20.19 -7.56
CA PHE A 415 -15.42 -18.79 -7.81
C PHE A 415 -14.29 -18.67 -8.82
N GLN A 416 -13.21 -19.43 -8.65
CA GLN A 416 -12.09 -19.44 -9.60
C GLN A 416 -12.55 -19.84 -11.02
N ALA A 417 -13.44 -20.82 -11.14
CA ALA A 417 -13.99 -21.26 -12.41
C ALA A 417 -15.01 -20.28 -13.02
N GLY A 418 -15.51 -19.30 -12.25
CA GLY A 418 -16.54 -18.36 -12.70
C GLY A 418 -17.88 -19.04 -13.04
N THR A 419 -18.20 -20.15 -12.37
CA THR A 419 -19.40 -20.96 -12.63
C THR A 419 -20.62 -20.45 -11.85
N PHE A 420 -20.93 -19.20 -12.01
CA PHE A 420 -22.12 -18.54 -11.46
C PHE A 420 -22.72 -17.59 -12.49
N PRO A 421 -24.05 -17.31 -12.41
CA PRO A 421 -24.69 -16.39 -13.35
C PRO A 421 -24.03 -15.02 -13.33
N LYS A 422 -23.82 -14.47 -14.51
CA LYS A 422 -23.36 -13.09 -14.65
C LYS A 422 -24.48 -12.11 -14.31
N PRO A 423 -24.15 -10.87 -13.88
CA PRO A 423 -25.17 -9.84 -13.74
C PRO A 423 -25.93 -9.70 -15.06
N THR A 424 -27.25 -9.70 -14.98
CA THR A 424 -28.08 -9.21 -16.08
C THR A 424 -27.94 -7.69 -16.05
N GLY A 425 -27.26 -7.12 -17.04
CA GLY A 425 -27.06 -5.68 -17.19
C GLY A 425 -28.37 -4.92 -17.30
#